data_3640722c11d9d7e3bbb4b79ae57c041c
#
_entry.id   3640722c11d9d7e3bbb4b79ae57c041c
#
_cell.length_a   1.000
_cell.length_b   1.000
_cell.length_c   1.000
_cell.angle_alpha   90.00
_cell.angle_beta   90.00
_cell.angle_gamma   90.00
#
_symmetry.space_group_name_H-M   'P 1'
#
loop_
_entity.id
_entity.type
_entity.pdbx_description
1 polymer ?
#
loop_
_entity_poly.entity_id
_entity_poly.type
_entity_poly.pdbx_seq_one_letter_code
_entity_poly.pdbx_strand_id
1 'polypeptide(L)'
;MKLVLFLLALSAMTATLAAPPPGHPSPEQARDMLMAEKPPAPSELPNQGKVLNSIDANDFTYIEVEHGGAREWIAAPKMAIKPGSTIRYEEGSIMTNFYSKLLQRTFPTVMFVGHVAVVGQ
;
A
#
# COMPACT_ATOMS: atom_id res chain seq x y z
N MET A 1 75.75 -7.32 -16.66
CA MET A 1 74.65 -6.62 -16.04
C MET A 1 73.36 -7.02 -16.75
N LYS A 2 72.50 -7.75 -16.08
CA LYS A 2 71.20 -8.09 -16.61
C LYS A 2 70.23 -7.03 -16.12
N LEU A 3 69.66 -6.28 -17.05
CA LEU A 3 68.61 -5.34 -16.74
C LEU A 3 67.30 -6.13 -16.67
N VAL A 4 66.78 -6.27 -15.48
CA VAL A 4 65.44 -6.89 -15.31
C VAL A 4 64.42 -5.76 -15.44
N LEU A 5 63.75 -5.71 -16.57
CA LEU A 5 62.65 -4.81 -16.79
C LEU A 5 61.44 -5.40 -16.07
N PHE A 6 61.09 -4.85 -14.90
CA PHE A 6 59.82 -5.15 -14.27
C PHE A 6 58.74 -4.37 -15.00
N LEU A 7 58.00 -5.07 -15.87
CA LEU A 7 56.77 -4.53 -16.42
C LEU A 7 55.72 -4.60 -15.33
N LEU A 8 55.45 -3.45 -14.70
CA LEU A 8 54.28 -3.34 -13.83
C LEU A 8 53.03 -3.32 -14.74
N ALA A 9 52.37 -4.46 -14.86
CA ALA A 9 51.04 -4.51 -15.46
C ALA A 9 50.07 -3.86 -14.51
N LEU A 10 49.74 -2.59 -14.81
CA LEU A 10 48.65 -1.91 -14.14
C LEU A 10 47.35 -2.51 -14.67
N SER A 11 46.85 -3.52 -13.97
CA SER A 11 45.50 -4.01 -14.24
C SER A 11 44.50 -2.95 -13.78
N ALA A 12 44.05 -2.15 -14.72
CA ALA A 12 42.90 -1.30 -14.48
C ALA A 12 41.69 -2.20 -14.22
N MET A 13 41.34 -2.33 -12.95
CA MET A 13 40.03 -2.88 -12.59
C MET A 13 38.97 -1.91 -13.08
N THR A 14 38.44 -2.16 -14.24
CA THR A 14 37.20 -1.51 -14.65
C THR A 14 36.10 -2.10 -13.78
N ALA A 15 35.67 -1.37 -12.77
CA ALA A 15 34.47 -1.69 -12.06
C ALA A 15 33.30 -1.53 -13.06
N THR A 16 32.87 -2.64 -13.65
CA THR A 16 31.65 -2.66 -14.41
C THR A 16 30.50 -2.54 -13.40
N LEU A 17 29.95 -1.33 -13.35
CA LEU A 17 28.64 -1.14 -12.73
C LEU A 17 27.65 -2.02 -13.52
N ALA A 18 27.20 -3.10 -12.87
CA ALA A 18 26.20 -3.96 -13.47
C ALA A 18 24.96 -3.12 -13.77
N ALA A 19 24.58 -3.05 -15.05
CA ALA A 19 23.32 -2.44 -15.44
C ALA A 19 22.17 -3.21 -14.75
N PRO A 20 21.14 -2.52 -14.21
CA PRO A 20 19.99 -3.20 -13.65
C PRO A 20 19.36 -4.11 -14.71
N PRO A 21 18.88 -5.30 -14.33
CA PRO A 21 18.28 -6.22 -15.28
C PRO A 21 17.09 -5.56 -15.97
N PRO A 22 16.85 -5.87 -17.27
CA PRO A 22 15.73 -5.31 -18.00
C PRO A 22 14.41 -5.66 -17.31
N GLY A 23 13.55 -4.67 -17.11
CA GLY A 23 12.26 -4.80 -16.41
C GLY A 23 12.22 -4.23 -15.01
N HIS A 24 13.37 -3.84 -14.44
CA HIS A 24 13.41 -3.12 -13.17
C HIS A 24 13.60 -1.62 -13.42
N PRO A 25 12.75 -0.77 -12.82
CA PRO A 25 12.95 0.68 -12.92
C PRO A 25 14.25 1.08 -12.21
N SER A 26 14.93 2.09 -12.73
CA SER A 26 16.05 2.71 -12.02
C SER A 26 15.55 3.33 -10.70
N PRO A 27 16.45 3.60 -9.73
CA PRO A 27 16.04 4.26 -8.49
C PRO A 27 15.33 5.60 -8.70
N GLU A 28 15.72 6.33 -9.74
CA GLU A 28 15.05 7.59 -10.11
C GLU A 28 13.66 7.36 -10.67
N GLN A 29 13.52 6.38 -11.55
CA GLN A 29 12.20 5.98 -12.09
C GLN A 29 11.27 5.45 -11.00
N ALA A 30 11.80 4.66 -10.06
CA ALA A 30 11.03 4.19 -8.94
C ALA A 30 10.55 5.34 -8.03
N ARG A 31 11.38 6.35 -7.83
CA ARG A 31 11.00 7.57 -7.11
C ARG A 31 9.90 8.33 -7.83
N ASP A 32 10.05 8.51 -9.13
CA ASP A 32 9.06 9.21 -9.94
C ASP A 32 7.73 8.46 -9.96
N MET A 33 7.76 7.13 -10.01
CA MET A 33 6.58 6.29 -9.91
C MET A 33 5.87 6.44 -8.56
N LEU A 34 6.64 6.44 -7.46
CA LEU A 34 6.09 6.62 -6.10
C LEU A 34 5.53 8.02 -5.88
N MET A 35 6.16 9.04 -6.47
CA MET A 35 5.69 10.42 -6.37
C MET A 35 4.57 10.74 -7.37
N ALA A 36 4.49 9.99 -8.46
CA ALA A 36 3.46 10.16 -9.47
C ALA A 36 2.16 9.41 -9.14
N GLU A 37 2.19 8.47 -8.20
CA GLU A 37 0.98 7.80 -7.71
C GLU A 37 0.14 8.77 -6.89
N LYS A 38 -0.72 9.48 -7.59
CA LYS A 38 -1.79 10.21 -6.92
C LYS A 38 -2.80 9.22 -6.38
N PRO A 39 -3.31 9.44 -5.14
CA PRO A 39 -4.45 8.65 -4.69
C PRO A 39 -5.56 8.72 -5.73
N PRO A 40 -6.30 7.62 -5.97
CA PRO A 40 -7.40 7.64 -6.90
C PRO A 40 -8.43 8.69 -6.49
N ALA A 41 -9.02 9.36 -7.46
CA ALA A 41 -10.13 10.27 -7.21
C ALA A 41 -11.31 9.49 -6.61
N PRO A 42 -12.12 10.08 -5.73
CA PRO A 42 -13.27 9.38 -5.17
C PRO A 42 -14.17 8.75 -6.22
N SER A 43 -14.33 9.39 -7.36
CA SER A 43 -15.12 8.86 -8.48
C SER A 43 -14.54 7.58 -9.10
N GLU A 44 -13.26 7.29 -8.88
CA GLU A 44 -12.60 6.08 -9.38
C GLU A 44 -12.73 4.89 -8.41
N LEU A 45 -13.20 5.13 -7.20
CA LEU A 45 -13.43 4.09 -6.20
C LEU A 45 -14.80 3.46 -6.44
N PRO A 46 -14.86 2.13 -6.71
CA PRO A 46 -16.09 1.49 -7.20
C PRO A 46 -17.16 1.32 -6.14
N ASN A 47 -16.80 1.18 -4.89
CA ASN A 47 -17.74 0.87 -3.82
C ASN A 47 -18.11 2.13 -3.05
N GLN A 48 -19.39 2.21 -2.65
CA GLN A 48 -19.89 3.29 -1.79
C GLN A 48 -20.72 2.69 -0.67
N GLY A 49 -20.51 3.17 0.55
CA GLY A 49 -21.26 2.70 1.71
C GLY A 49 -21.36 3.76 2.79
N LYS A 50 -22.31 3.53 3.70
CA LYS A 50 -22.50 4.37 4.88
C LYS A 50 -21.75 3.78 6.06
N VAL A 51 -20.97 4.60 6.74
CA VAL A 51 -20.22 4.19 7.93
C VAL A 51 -21.18 4.01 9.10
N LEU A 52 -21.20 2.80 9.64
CA LEU A 52 -21.98 2.46 10.83
C LEU A 52 -21.12 2.55 12.09
N ASN A 53 -19.87 2.08 11.99
CA ASN A 53 -18.90 2.07 13.09
C ASN A 53 -17.51 2.30 12.55
N SER A 54 -16.64 2.80 13.43
CA SER A 54 -15.23 3.01 13.13
C SER A 54 -14.40 2.70 14.38
N ILE A 55 -13.37 1.87 14.23
CA ILE A 55 -12.49 1.47 15.32
C ILE A 55 -11.05 1.76 14.93
N ASP A 56 -10.39 2.61 15.69
CA ASP A 56 -8.96 2.87 15.54
C ASP A 56 -8.16 1.69 16.09
N ALA A 57 -7.26 1.16 15.26
CA ALA A 57 -6.40 0.03 15.61
C ALA A 57 -4.93 0.32 15.24
N ASN A 58 -4.41 1.45 15.69
CA ASN A 58 -3.05 1.94 15.43
C ASN A 58 -2.77 2.22 13.95
N ASP A 59 -2.31 1.21 13.21
CA ASP A 59 -1.93 1.35 11.80
C ASP A 59 -3.13 1.28 10.86
N PHE A 60 -4.24 0.75 11.36
CA PHE A 60 -5.47 0.54 10.58
C PHE A 60 -6.67 1.16 11.28
N THR A 61 -7.65 1.52 10.48
CA THR A 61 -8.98 1.83 10.96
C THR A 61 -9.94 0.77 10.42
N TYR A 62 -10.61 0.06 11.33
CA TYR A 62 -11.66 -0.88 10.94
C TYR A 62 -12.98 -0.14 10.84
N ILE A 63 -13.64 -0.28 9.72
CA ILE A 63 -14.85 0.46 9.39
C ILE A 63 -15.96 -0.54 9.06
N GLU A 64 -17.04 -0.47 9.82
CA GLU A 64 -18.27 -1.18 9.46
C GLU A 64 -19.09 -0.30 8.53
N VAL A 65 -19.35 -0.82 7.34
CA VAL A 65 -20.11 -0.10 6.31
C VAL A 65 -21.39 -0.85 5.94
N GLU A 66 -22.41 -0.10 5.63
CA GLU A 66 -23.61 -0.61 4.98
C GLU A 66 -23.51 -0.34 3.48
N HIS A 67 -23.54 -1.42 2.71
CA HIS A 67 -23.41 -1.39 1.27
C HIS A 67 -24.47 -2.32 0.66
N GLY A 68 -25.36 -1.77 -0.14
CA GLY A 68 -26.40 -2.58 -0.81
C GLY A 68 -27.31 -3.35 0.14
N GLY A 69 -27.59 -2.81 1.33
CA GLY A 69 -28.40 -3.47 2.35
C GLY A 69 -27.68 -4.50 3.19
N ALA A 70 -26.40 -4.76 2.92
CA ALA A 70 -25.56 -5.66 3.68
C ALA A 70 -24.55 -4.87 4.52
N ARG A 71 -24.13 -5.44 5.62
CA ARG A 71 -23.05 -4.89 6.46
C ARG A 71 -21.76 -5.64 6.20
N GLU A 72 -20.69 -4.90 6.06
CA GLU A 72 -19.36 -5.49 5.89
C GLU A 72 -18.31 -4.69 6.67
N TRP A 73 -17.22 -5.37 7.03
CA TRP A 73 -16.06 -4.73 7.65
C TRP A 73 -14.97 -4.53 6.62
N ILE A 74 -14.42 -3.33 6.60
CA ILE A 74 -13.21 -3.03 5.84
C ILE A 74 -12.12 -2.55 6.80
N ALA A 75 -10.87 -2.83 6.46
CA ALA A 75 -9.71 -2.31 7.14
C ALA A 75 -8.96 -1.39 6.19
N ALA A 76 -8.82 -0.14 6.57
CA ALA A 76 -8.16 0.89 5.80
C ALA A 76 -6.91 1.39 6.51
N PRO A 77 -5.97 2.05 5.82
CA PRO A 77 -4.92 2.79 6.49
C PRO A 77 -5.52 3.78 7.49
N LYS A 78 -4.83 4.02 8.58
CA LYS A 78 -5.32 4.88 9.67
C LYS A 78 -5.90 6.19 9.14
N MET A 79 -7.14 6.45 9.48
CA MET A 79 -7.83 7.69 9.09
C MET A 79 -8.91 8.06 10.12
N ALA A 80 -9.19 9.34 10.25
CA ALA A 80 -10.30 9.81 11.05
C ALA A 80 -11.59 9.66 10.24
N ILE A 81 -12.54 8.91 10.78
CA ILE A 81 -13.82 8.70 10.11
C ILE A 81 -14.93 8.63 11.16
N LYS A 82 -16.06 9.24 10.85
CA LYS A 82 -17.19 9.31 11.77
C LYS A 82 -18.34 8.42 11.32
N PRO A 83 -19.02 7.73 12.26
CA PRO A 83 -20.30 7.09 11.94
C PRO A 83 -21.27 8.07 11.29
N GLY A 84 -22.03 7.61 10.32
CA GLY A 84 -22.93 8.43 9.53
C GLY A 84 -22.33 9.02 8.27
N SER A 85 -20.99 9.00 8.15
CA SER A 85 -20.33 9.43 6.91
C SER A 85 -20.62 8.48 5.76
N THR A 86 -20.61 9.01 4.56
CA THR A 86 -20.62 8.21 3.33
C THR A 86 -19.21 8.15 2.79
N ILE A 87 -18.73 6.95 2.49
CA ILE A 87 -17.39 6.71 1.96
C ILE A 87 -17.46 5.99 0.64
N ARG A 88 -16.41 6.17 -0.15
CA ARG A 88 -16.10 5.32 -1.29
C ARG A 88 -14.79 4.61 -1.05
N TYR A 89 -14.67 3.39 -1.53
CA TYR A 89 -13.50 2.55 -1.31
C TYR A 89 -13.28 1.59 -2.48
N GLU A 90 -12.05 1.13 -2.58
CA GLU A 90 -11.66 0.20 -3.63
C GLU A 90 -12.01 -1.24 -3.28
N GLU A 91 -11.97 -2.11 -4.29
CA GLU A 91 -11.93 -3.55 -4.05
C GLU A 91 -10.56 -3.90 -3.45
N GLY A 92 -10.59 -4.65 -2.37
CA GLY A 92 -9.38 -5.04 -1.66
C GLY A 92 -9.25 -6.54 -1.49
N SER A 93 -8.37 -6.92 -0.59
CA SER A 93 -8.13 -8.33 -0.25
C SER A 93 -9.06 -8.78 0.86
N ILE A 94 -9.84 -9.83 0.59
CA ILE A 94 -10.76 -10.39 1.57
C ILE A 94 -10.03 -11.40 2.45
N MET A 95 -10.13 -11.19 3.77
CA MET A 95 -9.61 -12.11 4.79
C MET A 95 -10.77 -12.68 5.56
N THR A 96 -10.78 -14.01 5.69
CA THR A 96 -11.78 -14.73 6.49
C THR A 96 -11.18 -15.15 7.84
N ASN A 97 -12.00 -15.13 8.88
CA ASN A 97 -11.58 -15.50 10.24
C ASN A 97 -10.33 -14.73 10.69
N PHE A 98 -10.30 -13.45 10.43
CA PHE A 98 -9.17 -12.59 10.77
C PHE A 98 -9.23 -12.20 12.24
N TYR A 99 -8.18 -12.58 13.00
CA TYR A 99 -8.05 -12.20 14.39
C TYR A 99 -7.20 -10.96 14.56
N SER A 100 -7.77 -9.91 15.17
CA SER A 100 -7.04 -8.71 15.55
C SER A 100 -6.56 -8.84 17.00
N LYS A 101 -5.25 -8.93 17.20
CA LYS A 101 -4.65 -8.98 18.54
C LYS A 101 -4.94 -7.73 19.35
N LEU A 102 -4.89 -6.58 18.69
CA LEU A 102 -5.10 -5.29 19.36
C LEU A 102 -6.54 -5.16 19.88
N LEU A 103 -7.52 -5.57 19.08
CA LEU A 103 -8.92 -5.49 19.44
C LEU A 103 -9.42 -6.73 20.18
N GLN A 104 -8.60 -7.79 20.26
CA GLN A 104 -8.98 -9.09 20.82
C GLN A 104 -10.30 -9.61 20.25
N ARG A 105 -10.39 -9.55 18.93
CA ARG A 105 -11.63 -9.81 18.21
C ARG A 105 -11.33 -10.53 16.91
N THR A 106 -12.20 -11.48 16.56
CA THR A 106 -12.18 -12.17 15.26
C THR A 106 -13.22 -11.55 14.34
N PHE A 107 -12.79 -11.15 13.15
CA PHE A 107 -13.68 -10.73 12.08
C PHE A 107 -13.95 -11.93 11.19
N PRO A 108 -15.22 -12.39 11.06
CA PRO A 108 -15.54 -13.48 10.15
C PRO A 108 -15.12 -13.18 8.72
N THR A 109 -15.29 -11.96 8.30
CA THR A 109 -14.85 -11.45 6.99
C THR A 109 -14.48 -9.98 7.14
N VAL A 110 -13.31 -9.60 6.63
CA VAL A 110 -12.85 -8.22 6.56
C VAL A 110 -12.12 -8.02 5.23
N MET A 111 -12.37 -6.91 4.57
CA MET A 111 -11.69 -6.56 3.32
C MET A 111 -10.64 -5.48 3.59
N PHE A 112 -9.38 -5.78 3.31
CA PHE A 112 -8.30 -4.82 3.43
C PHE A 112 -8.23 -3.96 2.17
N VAL A 113 -8.39 -2.66 2.34
CA VAL A 113 -8.38 -1.68 1.23
C VAL A 113 -7.26 -0.66 1.45
N GLY A 114 -6.65 -0.22 0.37
CA GLY A 114 -5.60 0.79 0.42
C GLY A 114 -6.11 2.22 0.34
N HIS A 115 -7.31 2.42 -0.21
CA HIS A 115 -7.85 3.75 -0.45
C HIS A 115 -9.32 3.85 -0.03
N VAL A 116 -9.59 4.86 0.79
CA VAL A 116 -10.94 5.24 1.21
C VAL A 116 -11.07 6.74 1.10
N ALA A 117 -12.19 7.23 0.59
CA ALA A 117 -12.50 8.65 0.51
C ALA A 117 -13.83 8.94 1.19
N VAL A 118 -13.88 9.96 2.03
CA VAL A 118 -15.12 10.47 2.59
C VAL A 118 -15.78 11.37 1.55
N VAL A 119 -17.00 11.04 1.14
CA VAL A 119 -17.74 11.78 0.10
C VAL A 119 -18.99 12.47 0.63
N GLY A 120 -19.38 12.20 1.87
CA GLY A 120 -20.50 12.83 2.53
C GLY A 120 -20.46 12.61 4.03
N GLN A 121 -21.08 13.52 4.75
CA GLN A 121 -21.18 13.47 6.21
C GLN A 121 -22.62 13.57 6.66
#